data_e526fee32f8cb74dc4ca81edac5d2fc9
#
_entry.id   e526fee32f8cb74dc4ca81edac5d2fc9
#
_cell.length_a   1.000
_cell.length_b   1.000
_cell.length_c   1.000
_cell.angle_alpha   90.00
_cell.angle_beta   90.00
_cell.angle_gamma   90.00
#
_symmetry.space_group_name_H-M   'P 1'
#
loop_
_entity.id
_entity.type
_entity.pdbx_description
1 polymer ?
#
loop_
_entity_poly.entity_id
_entity_poly.type
_entity_poly.pdbx_seq_one_letter_code
_entity_poly.pdbx_strand_id
1 'polypeptide(L)'
;FARKGWFREAAETFERALQHEMSEDRSKELRYSLGDVLEKTGELAKAQDQFSQVAQMDFNFKDVRTRLEAIRKKLSEEEKG
;
A
#
# COMPACT_ATOMS: atom_id res chain seq x y z
N PHE A 1 18.62 1.80 -9.60
CA PHE A 1 18.92 0.41 -9.23
C PHE A 1 18.62 0.19 -7.76
N ALA A 2 19.25 0.96 -6.96
CA ALA A 2 19.13 0.82 -5.52
C ALA A 2 17.72 1.09 -5.02
N ARG A 3 16.99 1.97 -5.70
CA ARG A 3 15.68 2.36 -5.23
C ARG A 3 14.67 1.21 -5.23
N LYS A 4 14.63 0.42 -6.31
CA LYS A 4 13.68 -0.69 -6.35
C LYS A 4 14.02 -1.74 -5.30
N GLY A 5 15.30 -2.03 -5.12
CA GLY A 5 15.71 -2.94 -4.07
C GLY A 5 15.37 -2.43 -2.69
N TRP A 6 15.58 -1.13 -2.46
CA TRP A 6 15.25 -0.52 -1.19
C TRP A 6 13.75 -0.60 -0.89
N PHE A 7 12.91 -0.29 -1.89
CA PHE A 7 11.47 -0.34 -1.69
C PHE A 7 10.99 -1.76 -1.42
N ARG A 8 11.59 -2.74 -2.09
CA ARG A 8 11.22 -4.14 -1.86
C ARG A 8 11.58 -4.57 -0.43
N GLU A 9 12.75 -4.20 0.03
CA GLU A 9 13.16 -4.50 1.41
C GLU A 9 12.24 -3.81 2.41
N ALA A 10 11.87 -2.57 2.14
CA ALA A 10 10.95 -1.84 3.00
C ALA A 10 9.59 -2.54 3.06
N ALA A 11 9.09 -3.01 1.91
CA ALA A 11 7.81 -3.72 1.87
C ALA A 11 7.88 -4.99 2.72
N GLU A 12 8.95 -5.76 2.61
CA GLU A 12 9.11 -6.96 3.39
C GLU A 12 9.17 -6.66 4.88
N THR A 13 9.85 -5.58 5.24
CA THR A 13 9.95 -5.16 6.64
C THR A 13 8.56 -4.79 7.18
N PHE A 14 7.79 -4.03 6.41
CA PHE A 14 6.44 -3.64 6.83
C PHE A 14 5.54 -4.88 6.95
N GLU A 15 5.63 -5.82 6.01
CA GLU A 15 4.84 -7.03 6.07
C GLU A 15 5.16 -7.85 7.31
N ARG A 16 6.43 -7.95 7.66
CA ARG A 16 6.84 -8.64 8.88
C ARG A 16 6.29 -7.95 10.13
N ALA A 17 6.38 -6.62 10.15
CA ALA A 17 5.87 -5.86 11.29
C ALA A 17 4.38 -6.08 11.47
N LEU A 18 3.63 -6.21 10.38
CA LEU A 18 2.18 -6.41 10.45
C LEU A 18 1.78 -7.78 10.96
N GLN A 19 2.72 -8.73 11.06
CA GLN A 19 2.44 -10.04 11.65
C GLN A 19 2.36 -9.99 13.17
N HIS A 20 2.78 -8.91 13.78
CA HIS A 20 2.74 -8.72 15.22
C HIS A 20 1.50 -7.95 15.63
N GLU A 21 1.02 -8.22 16.84
CA GLU A 21 -0.10 -7.47 17.38
C GLU A 21 0.29 -6.01 17.57
N MET A 22 -0.63 -5.12 17.23
CA MET A 22 -0.39 -3.70 17.37
C MET A 22 -1.72 -2.96 17.42
N SER A 23 -1.67 -1.68 17.81
CA SER A 23 -2.86 -0.86 17.82
C SER A 23 -3.39 -0.65 16.41
N GLU A 24 -4.68 -0.31 16.32
CA GLU A 24 -5.29 -0.03 15.03
C GLU A 24 -4.63 1.15 14.35
N ASP A 25 -4.30 2.19 15.12
CA ASP A 25 -3.63 3.36 14.56
C ASP A 25 -2.29 3.00 13.94
N ARG A 26 -1.51 2.16 14.61
CA ARG A 26 -0.23 1.76 14.09
C ARG A 26 -0.39 0.87 12.87
N SER A 27 -1.39 -0.01 12.90
CA SER A 27 -1.67 -0.87 11.75
C SER A 27 -2.02 -0.06 10.51
N LYS A 28 -2.84 0.98 10.68
CA LYS A 28 -3.19 1.86 9.56
C LYS A 28 -1.93 2.52 8.98
N GLU A 29 -1.08 3.04 9.85
CA GLU A 29 0.14 3.70 9.39
C GLU A 29 1.03 2.74 8.62
N LEU A 30 1.23 1.54 9.16
CA LEU A 30 2.08 0.56 8.50
C LEU A 30 1.51 0.11 7.16
N ARG A 31 0.20 -0.15 7.12
CA ARG A 31 -0.43 -0.58 5.87
C ARG A 31 -0.40 0.53 4.82
N TYR A 32 -0.57 1.78 5.25
CA TYR A 32 -0.47 2.90 4.33
C TYR A 32 0.94 3.00 3.74
N SER A 33 1.96 2.89 4.60
CA SER A 33 3.36 2.92 4.15
C SER A 33 3.67 1.74 3.24
N LEU A 34 3.17 0.55 3.58
CA LEU A 34 3.36 -0.62 2.73
C LEU A 34 2.71 -0.41 1.36
N GLY A 35 1.50 0.11 1.33
CA GLY A 35 0.84 0.40 0.06
C GLY A 35 1.65 1.38 -0.78
N ASP A 36 2.22 2.40 -0.13
CA ASP A 36 3.03 3.39 -0.83
C ASP A 36 4.25 2.75 -1.50
N VAL A 37 5.01 1.92 -0.77
CA VAL A 37 6.19 1.30 -1.37
C VAL A 37 5.81 0.26 -2.41
N LEU A 38 4.71 -0.47 -2.22
CA LEU A 38 4.25 -1.42 -3.23
C LEU A 38 3.87 -0.71 -4.53
N GLU A 39 3.24 0.45 -4.43
CA GLU A 39 2.92 1.24 -5.61
C GLU A 39 4.20 1.65 -6.34
N LYS A 40 5.21 2.06 -5.58
CA LYS A 40 6.48 2.50 -6.16
C LYS A 40 7.25 1.36 -6.83
N THR A 41 7.05 0.13 -6.38
CA THR A 41 7.68 -1.02 -7.03
C THR A 41 6.85 -1.55 -8.20
N GLY A 42 5.68 -0.99 -8.44
CA GLY A 42 4.81 -1.41 -9.53
C GLY A 42 3.87 -2.56 -9.19
N GLU A 43 3.85 -2.99 -7.92
CA GLU A 43 2.95 -4.06 -7.49
C GLU A 43 1.59 -3.45 -7.12
N LEU A 44 0.87 -3.01 -8.15
CA LEU A 44 -0.33 -2.20 -7.97
C LEU A 44 -1.47 -2.96 -7.31
N ALA A 45 -1.65 -4.24 -7.65
CA ALA A 45 -2.73 -5.01 -7.04
C ALA A 45 -2.51 -5.18 -5.54
N LYS A 46 -1.27 -5.42 -5.15
CA LYS A 46 -0.95 -5.54 -3.72
C LYS A 46 -1.09 -4.21 -3.00
N ALA A 47 -0.68 -3.12 -3.65
CA ALA A 47 -0.83 -1.79 -3.08
C ALA A 47 -2.32 -1.47 -2.88
N GLN A 48 -3.15 -1.80 -3.85
CA GLN A 48 -4.58 -1.59 -3.75
C GLN A 48 -5.15 -2.32 -2.55
N ASP A 49 -4.71 -3.55 -2.34
CA ASP A 49 -5.19 -4.35 -1.20
C ASP A 49 -4.88 -3.66 0.13
N GLN A 50 -3.66 -3.16 0.28
CA GLN A 50 -3.27 -2.49 1.53
C GLN A 50 -4.05 -1.20 1.74
N PHE A 51 -4.19 -0.38 0.70
CA PHE A 51 -4.95 0.85 0.82
C PHE A 51 -6.43 0.56 1.08
N SER A 52 -6.98 -0.51 0.51
CA SER A 52 -8.36 -0.90 0.77
C SER A 52 -8.57 -1.25 2.24
N GLN A 53 -7.62 -1.97 2.83
CA GLN A 53 -7.71 -2.32 4.24
C GLN A 53 -7.64 -1.07 5.12
N VAL A 54 -6.78 -0.11 4.76
CA VAL A 54 -6.73 1.15 5.49
C VAL A 54 -8.06 1.89 5.40
N ALA A 55 -8.65 1.93 4.21
CA ALA A 55 -9.93 2.61 4.02
C ALA A 55 -11.04 1.94 4.81
N GLN A 56 -11.01 0.62 4.97
CA GLN A 56 -11.99 -0.08 5.80
C GLN A 56 -11.83 0.25 7.26
N MET A 57 -10.60 0.51 7.70
CA MET A 57 -10.34 0.89 9.08
C MET A 57 -10.68 2.36 9.33
N ASP A 58 -10.37 3.22 8.37
CA ASP A 58 -10.60 4.65 8.47
C ASP A 58 -10.67 5.23 7.06
N PHE A 59 -11.89 5.46 6.59
CA PHE A 59 -12.15 5.92 5.23
C PHE A 59 -11.49 7.26 4.93
N ASN A 60 -11.27 8.07 5.95
CA ASN A 60 -10.70 9.41 5.79
C ASN A 60 -9.22 9.48 6.18
N PHE A 61 -8.56 8.33 6.28
CA PHE A 61 -7.15 8.32 6.68
C PHE A 61 -6.29 8.89 5.56
N LYS A 62 -5.63 10.03 5.85
CA LYS A 62 -4.76 10.72 4.89
C LYS A 62 -5.45 10.82 3.52
N ASP A 63 -4.73 10.53 2.45
CA ASP A 63 -5.26 10.60 1.08
C ASP A 63 -5.56 9.21 0.51
N VAL A 64 -5.92 8.26 1.39
CA VAL A 64 -6.08 6.86 0.97
C VAL A 64 -7.10 6.69 -0.15
N ARG A 65 -8.18 7.47 -0.14
CA ARG A 65 -9.18 7.37 -1.20
C ARG A 65 -8.62 7.80 -2.54
N THR A 66 -7.86 8.89 -2.53
CA THR A 66 -7.22 9.39 -3.75
C THR A 66 -6.22 8.36 -4.28
N ARG A 67 -5.45 7.74 -3.36
CA ARG A 67 -4.48 6.73 -3.74
C ARG A 67 -5.16 5.52 -4.35
N LEU A 68 -6.29 5.09 -3.77
CA LEU A 68 -7.05 3.97 -4.31
C LEU A 68 -7.58 4.25 -5.71
N GLU A 69 -8.11 5.45 -5.93
CA GLU A 69 -8.61 5.82 -7.24
C GLU A 69 -7.48 5.82 -8.28
N ALA A 70 -6.33 6.38 -7.91
CA ALA A 70 -5.20 6.45 -8.82
C ALA A 70 -4.71 5.05 -9.19
N ILE A 71 -4.64 4.14 -8.21
CA ILE A 71 -4.21 2.77 -8.46
C ILE A 71 -5.21 2.03 -9.32
N ARG A 72 -6.49 2.20 -9.02
CA ARG A 72 -7.55 1.56 -9.81
C ARG A 72 -7.48 1.98 -11.27
N LYS A 73 -7.22 3.26 -11.50
CA LYS A 73 -7.07 3.77 -12.86
C LYS A 73 -5.88 3.14 -13.56
N LYS A 74 -4.74 3.05 -12.86
CA LYS A 74 -3.53 2.43 -13.42
C LYS A 74 -3.76 0.97 -13.76
N LEU A 75 -4.44 0.23 -12.88
CA LEU A 75 -4.73 -1.18 -13.12
C LEU A 75 -5.63 -1.35 -14.34
N SER A 76 -6.62 -0.48 -14.48
CA SER A 76 -7.51 -0.51 -15.63
C SER A 76 -6.75 -0.25 -16.93
N GLU A 77 -5.80 0.68 -16.90
CA GLU A 77 -4.97 0.97 -18.06
C GLU A 77 -4.08 -0.21 -18.42
N GLU A 78 -3.54 -0.90 -17.43
CA GLU A 78 -2.71 -2.07 -17.68
C GLU A 78 -3.51 -3.19 -18.33
N GLU A 79 -4.75 -3.37 -17.90
CA GLU A 79 -5.61 -4.40 -18.49
C GLU A 79 -5.92 -4.14 -19.96
N LYS A 80 -6.02 -2.86 -20.29
CA LYS A 80 -6.30 -2.47 -21.69
C LYS A 80 -5.07 -2.64 -22.58
N GLY A 81 -3.92 -2.54 -21.99
CA GLY A 81 -2.68 -2.58 -22.72
C GLY A 81 -2.32 -3.93 -23.22
#